data_6057b85a230850870b2b686919e265b6
#
_entry.id   6057b85a230850870b2b686919e265b6
#
_cell.length_a   1.000
_cell.length_b   1.000
_cell.length_c   1.000
_cell.angle_alpha   90.00
_cell.angle_beta   90.00
_cell.angle_gamma   90.00
#
_symmetry.space_group_name_H-M   'P 1'
#
loop_
_entity.id
_entity.type
_entity.pdbx_description
1 polymer ?
#
loop_
_entity_poly.entity_id
_entity_poly.type
_entity_poly.pdbx_seq_one_letter_code
_entity_poly.pdbx_strand_id
1 'polypeptide(L)'
;IDALRKLRIELKLDEEQFEIQGHERSAVYYIFHQPEVLRNNSVALFDYSKKGLFYYSLSQQRNRSPYRIEISEADFSDKMSGDGQAADKEDLDDLFLEVVKETVTLENISSVYLTGVGFDGDWMERSTNFLCQGRRVFAGQNMYVKGACYRAFAVHEKRDVLDNYIICSDTVVMYDVGINLMDNANSLYIISEAGREWFNTRNKISIFLDDTDRLDIVFRNMLTGDKTVQSMQIAGLPKR
;
A
#
# COMPACT_ATOMS: atom_id res chain seq x y z
N ILE A 1 -1.56 -12.70 -6.42
CA ILE A 1 -2.48 -12.90 -5.27
C ILE A 1 -3.00 -14.33 -5.27
N ASP A 2 -3.59 -14.82 -6.37
CA ASP A 2 -4.16 -16.17 -6.42
C ASP A 2 -3.11 -17.29 -6.24
N ALA A 3 -1.88 -17.10 -6.71
CA ALA A 3 -0.77 -18.01 -6.45
C ALA A 3 -0.42 -18.08 -4.95
N LEU A 4 -0.42 -16.93 -4.26
CA LEU A 4 -0.17 -16.89 -2.81
C LEU A 4 -1.29 -17.57 -2.01
N ARG A 5 -2.55 -17.40 -2.45
CA ARG A 5 -3.68 -18.10 -1.82
C ARG A 5 -3.60 -19.63 -2.01
N LYS A 6 -3.17 -20.09 -3.20
CA LYS A 6 -2.91 -21.51 -3.43
C LYS A 6 -1.80 -22.03 -2.53
N LEU A 7 -0.70 -21.27 -2.40
CA LEU A 7 0.41 -21.61 -1.51
C LEU A 7 -0.05 -21.78 -0.05
N ARG A 8 -0.96 -20.91 0.45
CA ARG A 8 -1.56 -21.07 1.78
C ARG A 8 -2.21 -22.44 1.95
N ILE A 9 -3.01 -22.85 0.95
CA ILE A 9 -3.73 -24.13 0.98
C ILE A 9 -2.74 -25.31 0.97
N GLU A 10 -1.72 -25.25 0.11
CA GLU A 10 -0.68 -26.27 0.00
C GLU A 10 0.12 -26.43 1.30
N LEU A 11 0.41 -25.31 1.97
CA LEU A 11 1.10 -25.27 3.26
C LEU A 11 0.18 -25.58 4.45
N LYS A 12 -1.14 -25.77 4.21
CA LYS A 12 -2.16 -26.03 5.24
C LYS A 12 -2.19 -24.97 6.35
N LEU A 13 -1.96 -23.70 5.98
CA LEU A 13 -2.04 -22.59 6.92
C LEU A 13 -3.48 -22.13 7.09
N ASP A 14 -3.87 -21.87 8.33
CA ASP A 14 -5.15 -21.24 8.66
C ASP A 14 -5.20 -19.79 8.21
N GLU A 15 -6.39 -19.20 8.12
CA GLU A 15 -6.56 -17.81 7.71
C GLU A 15 -5.87 -16.82 8.63
N GLU A 16 -5.84 -17.10 9.91
CA GLU A 16 -5.17 -16.29 10.93
C GLU A 16 -3.63 -16.37 10.87
N GLN A 17 -3.09 -17.42 10.23
CA GLN A 17 -1.65 -17.62 10.07
C GLN A 17 -1.08 -17.05 8.78
N PHE A 18 -1.94 -16.47 7.93
CA PHE A 18 -1.55 -16.04 6.60
C PHE A 18 -2.19 -14.71 6.23
N GLU A 19 -1.38 -13.71 5.97
CA GLU A 19 -1.80 -12.41 5.44
C GLU A 19 -1.03 -12.12 4.13
N ILE A 20 -1.72 -11.63 3.10
CA ILE A 20 -1.10 -11.09 1.90
C ILE A 20 -0.92 -9.61 2.12
N GLN A 21 0.31 -9.13 2.00
CA GLN A 21 0.64 -7.72 2.19
C GLN A 21 1.25 -7.15 0.90
N GLY A 22 0.79 -5.97 0.49
CA GLY A 22 1.34 -5.22 -0.63
C GLY A 22 2.74 -4.66 -0.34
N HIS A 23 3.46 -4.31 -1.40
CA HIS A 23 4.80 -3.72 -1.31
C HIS A 23 4.77 -2.38 -0.56
N GLU A 24 3.79 -1.51 -0.84
CA GLU A 24 3.61 -0.22 -0.16
C GLU A 24 3.50 -0.39 1.36
N ARG A 25 2.60 -1.26 1.81
CA ARG A 25 2.41 -1.53 3.23
C ARG A 25 3.67 -2.12 3.86
N SER A 26 4.36 -3.01 3.16
CA SER A 26 5.64 -3.57 3.61
C SER A 26 6.71 -2.50 3.74
N ALA A 27 6.79 -1.56 2.79
CA ALA A 27 7.71 -0.42 2.86
C ALA A 27 7.40 0.47 4.07
N VAL A 28 6.11 0.77 4.34
CA VAL A 28 5.70 1.53 5.51
C VAL A 28 6.15 0.84 6.80
N TYR A 29 5.88 -0.45 6.98
CA TYR A 29 6.34 -1.19 8.16
C TYR A 29 7.86 -1.15 8.32
N TYR A 30 8.60 -1.31 7.23
CA TYR A 30 10.06 -1.21 7.26
C TYR A 30 10.52 0.18 7.70
N ILE A 31 9.99 1.24 7.10
CA ILE A 31 10.36 2.64 7.37
C ILE A 31 10.00 3.04 8.81
N PHE A 32 8.85 2.60 9.32
CA PHE A 32 8.39 2.94 10.66
C PHE A 32 9.16 2.20 11.78
N HIS A 33 9.86 1.13 11.45
CA HIS A 33 10.80 0.47 12.36
C HIS A 33 12.21 1.06 12.29
N GLN A 34 12.47 2.03 11.40
CA GLN A 34 13.73 2.80 11.41
C GLN A 34 13.63 3.99 12.37
N PRO A 35 14.78 4.60 12.76
CA PRO A 35 14.80 5.80 13.59
C PRO A 35 13.91 6.92 13.01
N GLU A 36 13.15 7.60 13.87
CA GLU A 36 12.18 8.60 13.47
C GLU A 36 12.77 9.75 12.65
N VAL A 37 14.03 10.10 12.92
CA VAL A 37 14.75 11.13 12.18
C VAL A 37 14.81 10.88 10.66
N LEU A 38 14.67 9.63 10.22
CA LEU A 38 14.67 9.26 8.80
C LEU A 38 13.34 9.57 8.10
N ARG A 39 12.29 9.89 8.86
CA ARG A 39 10.95 10.22 8.37
C ARG A 39 10.39 11.51 8.96
N ASN A 40 11.24 12.45 9.36
CA ASN A 40 10.81 13.76 9.85
C ASN A 40 10.03 14.54 8.78
N ASN A 41 10.43 14.37 7.52
CA ASN A 41 9.74 14.86 6.33
C ASN A 41 9.32 13.66 5.47
N SER A 42 8.99 13.90 4.20
CA SER A 42 8.70 12.81 3.26
C SER A 42 9.86 11.84 3.10
N VAL A 43 9.53 10.62 2.75
CA VAL A 43 10.47 9.54 2.42
C VAL A 43 10.25 9.15 0.97
N ALA A 44 11.33 9.12 0.19
CA ALA A 44 11.32 8.63 -1.18
C ALA A 44 11.71 7.16 -1.23
N LEU A 45 11.02 6.39 -2.07
CA LEU A 45 11.38 5.02 -2.37
C LEU A 45 11.39 4.83 -3.88
N PHE A 46 12.49 4.34 -4.41
CA PHE A 46 12.62 3.89 -5.78
C PHE A 46 12.69 2.37 -5.82
N ASP A 47 11.82 1.75 -6.59
CA ASP A 47 11.81 0.30 -6.85
C ASP A 47 12.13 0.07 -8.33
N TYR A 48 13.35 -0.38 -8.60
CA TYR A 48 13.79 -0.70 -9.96
C TYR A 48 13.88 -2.21 -10.14
N SER A 49 12.85 -2.78 -10.69
CA SER A 49 12.69 -4.21 -10.88
C SER A 49 12.61 -4.58 -12.37
N LYS A 50 12.37 -5.86 -12.68
CA LYS A 50 12.12 -6.30 -14.06
C LYS A 50 10.89 -5.65 -14.71
N LYS A 51 10.01 -5.04 -13.94
CA LYS A 51 8.84 -4.32 -14.44
C LYS A 51 9.14 -2.88 -14.86
N GLY A 52 10.33 -2.38 -14.53
CA GLY A 52 10.74 -0.99 -14.71
C GLY A 52 10.95 -0.27 -13.40
N LEU A 53 11.07 1.03 -13.46
CA LEU A 53 11.29 1.90 -12.31
C LEU A 53 9.99 2.53 -11.81
N PHE A 54 9.70 2.32 -10.53
CA PHE A 54 8.59 2.93 -9.81
C PHE A 54 9.12 3.86 -8.71
N TYR A 55 8.50 4.99 -8.52
CA TYR A 55 8.77 5.93 -7.45
C TYR A 55 7.57 6.00 -6.51
N TYR A 56 7.85 6.00 -5.21
CA TYR A 56 6.85 6.20 -4.16
C TYR A 56 7.29 7.35 -3.26
N SER A 57 6.39 8.31 -3.00
CA SER A 57 6.57 9.31 -1.96
C SER A 57 5.68 8.96 -0.78
N LEU A 58 6.28 8.89 0.41
CA LEU A 58 5.56 8.64 1.67
C LEU A 58 5.63 9.90 2.52
N SER A 59 4.49 10.50 2.83
CA SER A 59 4.39 11.64 3.72
C SER A 59 3.53 11.33 4.95
N GLN A 60 3.80 12.00 6.08
CA GLN A 60 3.06 11.83 7.31
C GLN A 60 2.27 13.09 7.65
N GLN A 61 0.97 12.93 7.86
CA GLN A 61 0.07 13.98 8.34
C GLN A 61 -0.27 13.73 9.80
N ARG A 62 0.33 14.51 10.71
CA ARG A 62 0.17 14.35 12.16
C ARG A 62 -0.72 15.42 12.83
N ASN A 63 -1.50 16.16 12.04
CA ASN A 63 -2.31 17.29 12.53
C ASN A 63 -3.53 16.82 13.32
N ARG A 64 -4.01 15.60 13.08
CA ARG A 64 -5.24 15.06 13.69
C ARG A 64 -5.11 13.54 13.83
N SER A 65 -5.52 13.02 14.98
CA SER A 65 -5.61 11.56 15.19
C SER A 65 -6.90 11.00 14.59
N PRO A 66 -6.87 9.83 13.96
CA PRO A 66 -5.67 9.05 13.63
C PRO A 66 -4.78 9.76 12.61
N TYR A 67 -3.46 9.58 12.75
CA TYR A 67 -2.49 10.13 11.81
C TYR A 67 -2.60 9.45 10.46
N ARG A 68 -2.15 10.12 9.41
CA ARG A 68 -2.21 9.58 8.05
C ARG A 68 -0.80 9.38 7.50
N ILE A 69 -0.63 8.30 6.76
CA ILE A 69 0.53 8.06 5.90
C ILE A 69 -0.01 8.09 4.48
N GLU A 70 0.31 9.16 3.76
CA GLU A 70 -0.09 9.31 2.37
C GLU A 70 1.02 8.76 1.49
N ILE A 71 0.66 7.87 0.55
CA ILE A 71 1.58 7.27 -0.41
C ILE A 71 1.10 7.68 -1.79
N SER A 72 1.98 8.30 -2.56
CA SER A 72 1.78 8.55 -3.98
C SER A 72 2.76 7.71 -4.79
N GLU A 73 2.31 7.20 -5.93
CA GLU A 73 3.09 6.39 -6.87
C GLU A 73 3.26 7.14 -8.19
N ALA A 74 4.43 7.01 -8.80
CA ALA A 74 4.69 7.41 -10.18
C ALA A 74 5.44 6.29 -10.91
N ASP A 75 4.97 5.98 -12.12
CA ASP A 75 5.54 4.95 -12.99
C ASP A 75 6.50 5.59 -13.99
N PHE A 76 7.77 5.19 -13.95
CA PHE A 76 8.83 5.61 -14.85
C PHE A 76 9.34 4.45 -15.73
N SER A 77 8.57 3.37 -15.86
CA SER A 77 8.95 2.18 -16.63
C SER A 77 9.19 2.49 -18.11
N ASP A 78 8.52 3.50 -18.66
CA ASP A 78 8.74 3.97 -20.04
C ASP A 78 10.11 4.63 -20.22
N LYS A 79 10.64 5.30 -19.18
CA LYS A 79 11.97 5.91 -19.19
C LYS A 79 13.06 4.90 -18.83
N MET A 80 12.77 4.01 -17.88
CA MET A 80 13.71 3.02 -17.37
C MET A 80 13.06 1.64 -17.34
N SER A 81 13.08 0.96 -18.48
CA SER A 81 12.53 -0.40 -18.62
C SER A 81 13.39 -1.43 -17.88
N GLY A 82 12.72 -2.46 -17.32
CA GLY A 82 13.41 -3.54 -16.60
C GLY A 82 14.12 -4.57 -17.51
N ASP A 83 13.93 -4.50 -18.83
CA ASP A 83 14.43 -5.51 -19.78
C ASP A 83 15.90 -5.34 -20.17
N GLY A 84 16.63 -4.39 -19.56
CA GLY A 84 18.07 -4.30 -19.66
C GLY A 84 18.62 -4.26 -21.09
N GLN A 85 17.89 -3.71 -22.07
CA GLN A 85 18.48 -3.41 -23.36
C GLN A 85 19.54 -2.34 -23.14
N ALA A 86 20.74 -2.83 -23.05
CA ALA A 86 22.05 -2.21 -22.97
C ALA A 86 22.08 -0.70 -23.29
N ALA A 87 21.53 0.11 -22.40
CA ALA A 87 22.03 1.46 -22.26
C ALA A 87 23.43 1.34 -21.64
N ASP A 88 24.39 2.11 -22.12
CA ASP A 88 25.67 2.24 -21.46
C ASP A 88 25.41 2.65 -20.00
N LYS A 89 26.28 2.26 -19.07
CA LYS A 89 26.11 2.58 -17.64
C LYS A 89 25.95 4.09 -17.41
N GLU A 90 26.63 4.91 -18.19
CA GLU A 90 26.56 6.38 -18.12
C GLU A 90 25.16 6.87 -18.56
N ASP A 91 24.61 6.31 -19.62
CA ASP A 91 23.27 6.66 -20.10
C ASP A 91 22.20 6.27 -19.08
N LEU A 92 22.37 5.13 -18.41
CA LEU A 92 21.43 4.65 -17.38
C LEU A 92 21.47 5.56 -16.13
N ASP A 93 22.65 6.00 -15.70
CA ASP A 93 22.78 6.94 -14.57
C ASP A 93 22.20 8.32 -14.92
N ASP A 94 22.35 8.78 -16.17
CA ASP A 94 21.77 10.03 -16.62
C ASP A 94 20.24 9.98 -16.64
N LEU A 95 19.66 8.90 -17.14
CA LEU A 95 18.20 8.69 -17.12
C LEU A 95 17.67 8.65 -15.68
N PHE A 96 18.35 7.91 -14.78
CA PHE A 96 17.96 7.85 -13.38
C PHE A 96 18.11 9.22 -12.71
N LEU A 97 19.17 9.97 -13.01
CA LEU A 97 19.37 11.31 -12.48
C LEU A 97 18.26 12.29 -12.91
N GLU A 98 17.73 12.17 -14.13
CA GLU A 98 16.57 12.94 -14.59
C GLU A 98 15.34 12.61 -13.74
N VAL A 99 15.02 11.32 -13.55
CA VAL A 99 13.90 10.89 -12.73
C VAL A 99 14.07 11.38 -11.28
N VAL A 100 15.26 11.25 -10.72
CA VAL A 100 15.56 11.73 -9.37
C VAL A 100 15.33 13.24 -9.26
N LYS A 101 15.79 14.05 -10.21
CA LYS A 101 15.57 15.50 -10.21
C LYS A 101 14.08 15.85 -10.33
N GLU A 102 13.34 15.13 -11.16
CA GLU A 102 11.91 15.34 -11.34
C GLU A 102 11.12 15.07 -10.05
N THR A 103 11.52 14.07 -9.27
CA THR A 103 10.78 13.59 -8.10
C THR A 103 11.23 14.25 -6.80
N VAL A 104 12.53 14.21 -6.46
CA VAL A 104 13.00 14.58 -5.12
C VAL A 104 13.23 16.08 -4.91
N THR A 105 13.17 16.89 -5.96
CA THR A 105 13.30 18.36 -5.83
C THR A 105 12.01 19.05 -5.42
N LEU A 106 10.88 18.41 -5.64
CA LEU A 106 9.55 18.97 -5.36
C LEU A 106 9.14 18.86 -3.89
N GLU A 107 9.77 17.97 -3.14
CA GLU A 107 9.43 17.69 -1.76
C GLU A 107 10.63 17.80 -0.81
N ASN A 108 10.33 18.11 0.45
CA ASN A 108 11.35 18.04 1.50
C ASN A 108 11.49 16.58 1.97
N ILE A 109 12.52 15.89 1.46
CA ILE A 109 12.75 14.46 1.68
C ILE A 109 13.86 14.25 2.72
N SER A 110 13.57 13.49 3.78
CA SER A 110 14.52 13.13 4.84
C SER A 110 15.42 11.96 4.46
N SER A 111 14.83 10.95 3.82
CA SER A 111 15.55 9.74 3.41
C SER A 111 15.05 9.20 2.09
N VAL A 112 15.95 8.50 1.40
CA VAL A 112 15.69 7.84 0.12
C VAL A 112 16.04 6.37 0.25
N TYR A 113 15.16 5.49 -0.21
CA TYR A 113 15.39 4.06 -0.27
C TYR A 113 15.44 3.61 -1.73
N LEU A 114 16.45 2.83 -2.08
CA LEU A 114 16.63 2.21 -3.38
C LEU A 114 16.48 0.70 -3.21
N THR A 115 15.53 0.09 -3.90
CA THR A 115 15.26 -1.35 -3.84
C THR A 115 15.01 -1.91 -5.24
N GLY A 116 15.19 -3.21 -5.40
CA GLY A 116 15.02 -3.90 -6.68
C GLY A 116 16.34 -4.20 -7.38
N VAL A 117 16.36 -5.29 -8.14
CA VAL A 117 17.55 -5.82 -8.81
C VAL A 117 18.17 -4.88 -9.85
N GLY A 118 17.39 -3.89 -10.32
CA GLY A 118 17.90 -2.87 -11.25
C GLY A 118 18.92 -1.93 -10.63
N PHE A 119 18.98 -1.83 -9.29
CA PHE A 119 20.01 -1.06 -8.57
C PHE A 119 21.24 -1.87 -8.22
N ASP A 120 21.36 -3.11 -8.68
CA ASP A 120 22.58 -3.89 -8.48
C ASP A 120 23.73 -3.35 -9.36
N GLY A 121 24.92 -3.30 -8.79
CA GLY A 121 26.14 -2.84 -9.47
C GLY A 121 26.47 -1.35 -9.24
N ASP A 122 27.55 -0.89 -9.89
CA ASP A 122 28.17 0.43 -9.68
C ASP A 122 27.89 1.37 -10.86
N TRP A 123 26.63 1.56 -11.24
CA TRP A 123 26.27 2.38 -12.39
C TRP A 123 25.68 3.76 -12.03
N MET A 124 25.21 3.97 -10.79
CA MET A 124 24.43 5.14 -10.36
C MET A 124 25.25 6.14 -9.52
N GLU A 125 26.46 6.43 -9.89
CA GLU A 125 27.37 7.28 -9.11
C GLU A 125 26.88 8.73 -9.05
N ARG A 126 26.51 9.31 -10.20
CA ARG A 126 26.06 10.71 -10.30
C ARG A 126 24.72 10.91 -9.60
N SER A 127 23.79 9.99 -9.81
CA SER A 127 22.48 10.01 -9.15
C SER A 127 22.61 9.84 -7.64
N THR A 128 23.47 8.93 -7.17
CA THR A 128 23.72 8.73 -5.73
C THR A 128 24.36 9.98 -5.11
N ASN A 129 25.31 10.59 -5.76
CA ASN A 129 25.92 11.84 -5.30
C ASN A 129 24.90 12.97 -5.18
N PHE A 130 23.98 13.08 -6.12
CA PHE A 130 22.88 14.05 -6.05
C PHE A 130 21.88 13.73 -4.92
N LEU A 131 21.49 12.47 -4.79
CA LEU A 131 20.56 12.03 -3.74
C LEU A 131 21.13 12.26 -2.33
N CYS A 132 22.43 12.07 -2.13
CA CYS A 132 23.11 12.26 -0.85
C CYS A 132 23.22 13.73 -0.42
N GLN A 133 22.87 14.70 -1.27
CA GLN A 133 22.89 16.12 -0.91
C GLN A 133 21.75 16.44 0.08
N GLY A 134 22.09 16.43 1.38
CA GLY A 134 21.16 16.75 2.47
C GLY A 134 20.15 15.65 2.83
N ARG A 135 20.27 14.45 2.26
CA ARG A 135 19.40 13.30 2.49
C ARG A 135 20.22 12.08 2.89
N ARG A 136 19.57 11.13 3.54
CA ARG A 136 20.17 9.81 3.84
C ARG A 136 19.66 8.81 2.81
N VAL A 137 20.59 8.16 2.09
CA VAL A 137 20.30 7.21 1.04
C VAL A 137 20.64 5.80 1.51
N PHE A 138 19.69 4.89 1.30
CA PHE A 138 19.83 3.48 1.65
C PHE A 138 19.54 2.63 0.42
N ALA A 139 20.43 1.70 0.09
CA ALA A 139 20.21 0.71 -0.96
C ALA A 139 20.11 -0.68 -0.34
N GLY A 140 19.14 -1.48 -0.77
CA GLY A 140 19.00 -2.85 -0.29
C GLY A 140 17.81 -3.60 -0.85
N GLN A 141 17.97 -4.92 -1.01
CA GLN A 141 17.02 -5.80 -1.67
C GLN A 141 15.92 -6.36 -0.73
N ASN A 142 16.09 -6.24 0.60
CA ASN A 142 15.26 -6.97 1.56
C ASN A 142 14.21 -6.11 2.27
N MET A 143 13.94 -4.91 1.79
CA MET A 143 13.02 -3.97 2.44
C MET A 143 11.62 -4.57 2.62
N TYR A 144 11.02 -5.07 1.55
CA TYR A 144 9.66 -5.60 1.58
C TYR A 144 9.55 -6.84 2.45
N VAL A 145 10.54 -7.75 2.38
CA VAL A 145 10.58 -8.95 3.21
C VAL A 145 10.69 -8.58 4.69
N LYS A 146 11.57 -7.65 5.05
CA LYS A 146 11.69 -7.17 6.43
C LYS A 146 10.40 -6.47 6.90
N GLY A 147 9.78 -5.66 6.06
CA GLY A 147 8.51 -5.01 6.37
C GLY A 147 7.39 -6.02 6.62
N ALA A 148 7.30 -7.06 5.80
CA ALA A 148 6.34 -8.16 6.03
C ALA A 148 6.62 -8.90 7.35
N CYS A 149 7.89 -9.15 7.69
CA CYS A 149 8.27 -9.72 8.98
C CYS A 149 7.88 -8.81 10.15
N TYR A 150 8.07 -7.50 10.05
CA TYR A 150 7.65 -6.55 11.09
C TYR A 150 6.14 -6.56 11.29
N ARG A 151 5.36 -6.66 10.20
CA ARG A 151 3.90 -6.81 10.31
C ARG A 151 3.52 -8.12 11.00
N ALA A 152 4.10 -9.24 10.60
CA ALA A 152 3.83 -10.54 11.23
C ALA A 152 4.16 -10.50 12.73
N PHE A 153 5.27 -9.88 13.10
CA PHE A 153 5.66 -9.67 14.51
C PHE A 153 4.64 -8.79 15.25
N ALA A 154 4.20 -7.69 14.66
CA ALA A 154 3.21 -6.80 15.26
C ALA A 154 1.88 -7.52 15.53
N VAL A 155 1.42 -8.38 14.61
CA VAL A 155 0.21 -9.20 14.78
C VAL A 155 0.39 -10.20 15.93
N HIS A 156 1.54 -10.87 15.99
CA HIS A 156 1.84 -11.85 17.03
C HIS A 156 1.90 -11.22 18.43
N GLU A 157 2.60 -10.10 18.56
CA GLU A 157 2.77 -9.38 19.83
C GLU A 157 1.54 -8.55 20.21
N LYS A 158 0.54 -8.43 19.33
CA LYS A 158 -0.64 -7.54 19.49
C LYS A 158 -0.25 -6.10 19.80
N ARG A 159 0.83 -5.64 19.20
CA ARG A 159 1.39 -4.30 19.33
C ARG A 159 1.90 -3.83 17.98
N ASP A 160 1.23 -2.85 17.41
CA ASP A 160 1.57 -2.32 16.08
C ASP A 160 2.15 -0.90 16.19
N VAL A 161 3.26 -0.65 15.53
CA VAL A 161 3.85 0.70 15.41
C VAL A 161 2.91 1.64 14.65
N LEU A 162 1.96 1.10 13.91
CA LEU A 162 0.98 1.84 13.11
C LEU A 162 -0.41 1.96 13.77
N ASP A 163 -0.60 1.58 15.05
CA ASP A 163 -1.92 1.59 15.72
C ASP A 163 -2.65 2.94 15.63
N ASN A 164 -1.91 4.06 15.57
CA ASN A 164 -2.48 5.39 15.45
C ASN A 164 -2.42 5.97 14.03
N TYR A 165 -2.09 5.15 13.04
CA TYR A 165 -1.91 5.59 11.66
C TYR A 165 -2.90 4.90 10.70
N ILE A 166 -3.36 5.66 9.72
CA ILE A 166 -4.10 5.16 8.56
C ILE A 166 -3.19 5.30 7.34
N ILE A 167 -2.98 4.21 6.62
CA ILE A 167 -2.28 4.22 5.34
C ILE A 167 -3.30 4.62 4.26
N CYS A 168 -3.01 5.69 3.53
CA CYS A 168 -3.80 6.17 2.41
C CYS A 168 -3.00 5.94 1.12
N SER A 169 -3.41 4.98 0.32
CA SER A 169 -2.81 4.65 -0.97
C SER A 169 -3.87 4.07 -1.91
N ASP A 170 -3.54 3.92 -3.17
CA ASP A 170 -4.44 3.35 -4.19
C ASP A 170 -4.78 1.87 -3.96
N THR A 171 -3.98 1.19 -3.15
CA THR A 171 -4.22 -0.21 -2.79
C THR A 171 -5.14 -0.38 -1.57
N VAL A 172 -5.39 0.68 -0.80
CA VAL A 172 -6.17 0.64 0.44
C VAL A 172 -7.60 1.12 0.22
N VAL A 173 -8.57 0.34 0.68
CA VAL A 173 -9.99 0.71 0.67
C VAL A 173 -10.26 1.73 1.77
N MET A 174 -10.70 2.94 1.39
CA MET A 174 -10.93 4.06 2.32
C MET A 174 -12.35 4.10 2.89
N TYR A 175 -13.19 3.11 2.57
CA TYR A 175 -14.58 3.04 3.00
C TYR A 175 -14.89 1.73 3.71
N ASP A 176 -15.62 1.82 4.82
CA ASP A 176 -16.38 0.67 5.29
C ASP A 176 -17.53 0.42 4.32
N VAL A 177 -17.69 -0.82 3.92
CA VAL A 177 -18.79 -1.26 3.05
C VAL A 177 -19.72 -2.13 3.88
N GLY A 178 -20.98 -1.78 3.94
CA GLY A 178 -21.95 -2.51 4.76
C GLY A 178 -23.36 -2.46 4.20
N ILE A 179 -24.27 -3.09 4.92
CA ILE A 179 -25.70 -3.10 4.66
C ILE A 179 -26.46 -2.75 5.95
N ASN A 180 -27.57 -2.06 5.83
CA ASN A 180 -28.46 -1.86 6.96
C ASN A 180 -29.31 -3.12 7.18
N LEU A 181 -29.20 -3.69 8.36
CA LEU A 181 -30.05 -4.81 8.76
C LEU A 181 -31.39 -4.27 9.31
N MET A 182 -32.50 -4.90 8.93
CA MET A 182 -33.79 -4.68 9.54
C MET A 182 -33.92 -5.46 10.86
N ASP A 183 -33.00 -5.16 11.79
CA ASP A 183 -33.11 -5.59 13.17
C ASP A 183 -33.76 -4.49 14.03
N ASN A 184 -34.05 -4.79 15.29
CA ASN A 184 -34.64 -3.83 16.22
C ASN A 184 -33.80 -2.57 16.46
N ALA A 185 -32.53 -2.54 16.04
CA ALA A 185 -31.58 -1.45 16.22
C ALA A 185 -31.27 -0.71 14.91
N ASN A 186 -31.78 -1.16 13.74
CA ASN A 186 -31.39 -0.64 12.41
C ASN A 186 -29.86 -0.56 12.29
N SER A 187 -29.17 -1.64 12.63
CA SER A 187 -27.70 -1.66 12.71
C SER A 187 -27.08 -1.76 11.34
N LEU A 188 -25.95 -1.05 11.16
CA LEU A 188 -25.10 -1.19 9.98
C LEU A 188 -24.19 -2.42 10.17
N TYR A 189 -24.45 -3.45 9.38
CA TYR A 189 -23.57 -4.62 9.30
C TYR A 189 -22.42 -4.35 8.33
N ILE A 190 -21.19 -4.32 8.85
CA ILE A 190 -19.99 -4.09 8.03
C ILE A 190 -19.57 -5.39 7.36
N ILE A 191 -19.59 -5.40 6.03
CA ILE A 191 -19.16 -6.50 5.18
C ILE A 191 -17.64 -6.43 4.97
N SER A 192 -17.13 -5.21 4.76
CA SER A 192 -15.71 -4.95 4.55
C SER A 192 -15.31 -3.71 5.33
N GLU A 193 -14.28 -3.84 6.16
CA GLU A 193 -13.71 -2.74 6.93
C GLU A 193 -12.77 -1.90 6.08
N ALA A 194 -12.82 -0.58 6.26
CA ALA A 194 -11.86 0.34 5.70
C ALA A 194 -10.44 0.11 6.27
N GLY A 195 -9.42 0.64 5.59
CA GLY A 195 -8.02 0.51 5.99
C GLY A 195 -7.39 -0.82 5.60
N ARG A 196 -8.13 -1.70 4.93
CA ARG A 196 -7.61 -2.96 4.37
C ARG A 196 -7.22 -2.78 2.91
N GLU A 197 -6.24 -3.52 2.46
CA GLU A 197 -5.90 -3.61 1.04
C GLU A 197 -7.04 -4.30 0.28
N TRP A 198 -7.43 -3.77 -0.88
CA TRP A 198 -8.63 -4.20 -1.64
C TRP A 198 -8.64 -5.70 -1.94
N PHE A 199 -7.50 -6.33 -2.10
CA PHE A 199 -7.39 -7.77 -2.36
C PHE A 199 -7.61 -8.64 -1.11
N ASN A 200 -7.65 -8.04 0.08
CA ASN A 200 -7.96 -8.71 1.36
C ASN A 200 -9.43 -8.47 1.80
N THR A 201 -10.26 -7.83 0.95
CA THR A 201 -11.65 -7.45 1.30
C THR A 201 -12.72 -8.38 0.74
N ARG A 202 -12.36 -9.55 0.24
CA ARG A 202 -13.33 -10.53 -0.28
C ARG A 202 -14.07 -11.21 0.87
N ASN A 203 -15.33 -10.83 1.04
CA ASN A 203 -16.23 -11.45 2.01
C ASN A 203 -17.41 -12.10 1.29
N LYS A 204 -17.90 -13.20 1.83
CA LYS A 204 -19.12 -13.88 1.38
C LYS A 204 -20.10 -13.89 2.54
N ILE A 205 -21.25 -13.27 2.31
CA ILE A 205 -22.34 -13.23 3.28
C ILE A 205 -23.58 -13.83 2.66
N SER A 206 -24.46 -14.39 3.48
CA SER A 206 -25.78 -14.81 3.09
C SER A 206 -26.79 -13.91 3.79
N ILE A 207 -27.70 -13.32 3.02
CA ILE A 207 -28.71 -12.41 3.53
C ILE A 207 -30.10 -12.88 3.05
N PHE A 208 -31.12 -12.58 3.84
CA PHE A 208 -32.49 -12.71 3.43
C PHE A 208 -32.99 -11.32 3.04
N LEU A 209 -33.63 -11.23 1.89
CA LEU A 209 -34.31 -10.01 1.45
C LEU A 209 -35.79 -10.14 1.79
N ASP A 210 -36.36 -9.06 2.27
CA ASP A 210 -37.82 -8.94 2.42
C ASP A 210 -38.46 -8.78 1.03
N ASP A 211 -39.67 -8.28 0.93
CA ASP A 211 -40.43 -8.13 -0.35
C ASP A 211 -39.81 -7.07 -1.30
N THR A 212 -38.48 -7.12 -1.47
CA THR A 212 -37.72 -6.20 -2.33
C THR A 212 -36.71 -6.95 -3.19
N ASP A 213 -36.47 -6.44 -4.40
CA ASP A 213 -35.41 -6.87 -5.29
C ASP A 213 -34.19 -5.93 -5.25
N ARG A 214 -34.17 -5.00 -4.29
CA ARG A 214 -33.11 -4.00 -4.12
C ARG A 214 -32.33 -4.24 -2.84
N LEU A 215 -31.02 -4.00 -2.95
CA LEU A 215 -30.09 -4.03 -1.83
C LEU A 215 -29.40 -2.67 -1.73
N ASP A 216 -29.52 -2.03 -0.58
CA ASP A 216 -28.84 -0.77 -0.29
C ASP A 216 -27.49 -1.06 0.35
N ILE A 217 -26.42 -0.71 -0.37
CA ILE A 217 -25.06 -0.80 0.11
C ILE A 217 -24.64 0.56 0.65
N VAL A 218 -24.18 0.57 1.89
CA VAL A 218 -23.72 1.76 2.61
C VAL A 218 -22.21 1.82 2.54
N PHE A 219 -21.69 2.95 2.09
CA PHE A 219 -20.28 3.29 2.12
C PHE A 219 -20.05 4.35 3.18
N ARG A 220 -19.21 4.07 4.18
CA ARG A 220 -18.81 5.03 5.20
C ARG A 220 -17.34 5.38 5.06
N ASN A 221 -17.06 6.64 4.71
CA ASN A 221 -15.67 7.12 4.60
C ASN A 221 -14.99 7.08 5.96
N MET A 222 -13.83 6.43 6.06
CA MET A 222 -13.10 6.26 7.32
C MET A 222 -12.46 7.56 7.84
N LEU A 223 -12.22 8.54 6.96
CA LEU A 223 -11.57 9.80 7.33
C LEU A 223 -12.58 10.87 7.79
N THR A 224 -13.72 10.95 7.10
CA THR A 224 -14.74 11.99 7.35
C THR A 224 -15.93 11.46 8.15
N GLY A 225 -16.18 10.14 8.11
CA GLY A 225 -17.38 9.52 8.68
C GLY A 225 -18.62 9.67 7.79
N ASP A 226 -18.51 10.36 6.64
CA ASP A 226 -19.62 10.55 5.72
C ASP A 226 -20.14 9.23 5.18
N LYS A 227 -21.46 9.13 5.05
CA LYS A 227 -22.15 7.94 4.55
C LYS A 227 -22.77 8.23 3.18
N THR A 228 -22.56 7.33 2.25
CA THR A 228 -23.24 7.30 0.94
C THR A 228 -23.94 5.97 0.77
N VAL A 229 -25.15 5.98 0.21
CA VAL A 229 -25.92 4.77 -0.05
C VAL A 229 -26.05 4.56 -1.56
N GLN A 230 -25.75 3.37 -2.01
CA GLN A 230 -25.97 2.93 -3.38
C GLN A 230 -26.98 1.79 -3.40
N SER A 231 -28.11 1.98 -4.11
CA SER A 231 -29.10 0.93 -4.33
C SER A 231 -28.74 0.09 -5.54
N MET A 232 -28.63 -1.21 -5.36
CA MET A 232 -28.35 -2.19 -6.40
C MET A 232 -29.58 -3.10 -6.59
N GLN A 233 -30.02 -3.26 -7.83
CA GLN A 233 -31.07 -4.21 -8.17
C GLN A 233 -30.48 -5.62 -8.32
N ILE A 234 -31.09 -6.61 -7.64
CA ILE A 234 -30.66 -8.00 -7.69
C ILE A 234 -31.52 -8.74 -8.72
N ALA A 235 -30.86 -9.21 -9.80
CA ALA A 235 -31.51 -10.01 -10.83
C ALA A 235 -31.55 -11.49 -10.43
N GLY A 236 -32.60 -12.20 -10.87
CA GLY A 236 -32.70 -13.67 -10.74
C GLY A 236 -33.15 -14.18 -9.37
N LEU A 237 -33.77 -13.33 -8.54
CA LEU A 237 -34.42 -13.79 -7.33
C LEU A 237 -35.57 -14.75 -7.67
N PRO A 238 -35.71 -15.86 -6.92
CA PRO A 238 -36.86 -16.73 -7.10
C PRO A 238 -38.16 -15.96 -6.83
N LYS A 239 -39.14 -16.09 -7.71
CA LYS A 239 -40.50 -15.57 -7.43
C LYS A 239 -41.05 -16.34 -6.24
N ARG A 240 -41.44 -15.60 -5.22
CA ARG A 240 -42.18 -16.15 -4.08
C ARG A 240 -43.61 -16.50 -4.48
#